data_c6562a9216c9b847ff5678a198b6ef7c
#
_entry.id   c6562a9216c9b847ff5678a198b6ef7c
#
_cell.length_a   1.000
_cell.length_b   1.000
_cell.length_c   1.000
_cell.angle_alpha   90.00
_cell.angle_beta   90.00
_cell.angle_gamma   90.00
#
_symmetry.space_group_name_H-M   'P 1'
#
loop_
_entity.id
_entity.type
_entity.pdbx_description
1 polymer ?
#
loop_
_entity_poly.entity_id
_entity_poly.type
_entity_poly.pdbx_seq_one_letter_code
_entity_poly.pdbx_strand_id
1 'polypeptide(L)'
;LQSRGLGDVYKRQVKFRPHHFPFTEPSAEVDVTCFKCGGKGCRMCKGSGWIEILGCGMVHPHVLEMCGIDPEVYSGFAFGIGLERVALLKYEIDDMRLLYENDKRFLSQF
;
A
#
# COMPACT_ATOMS: atom_id res chain seq x y z
N LEU A 1 -2.49 0.44 15.70
CA LEU A 1 -3.08 1.76 16.01
C LEU A 1 -3.14 2.66 14.79
N GLN A 2 -2.05 2.78 14.03
CA GLN A 2 -2.03 3.58 12.80
C GLN A 2 -2.88 2.98 11.67
N SER A 3 -2.94 1.64 11.59
CA SER A 3 -3.78 0.96 10.62
C SER A 3 -5.28 1.15 10.90
N ARG A 4 -5.67 1.25 12.17
CA ARG A 4 -7.03 1.62 12.55
C ARG A 4 -7.37 3.05 12.14
N GLY A 5 -6.45 3.99 12.32
CA GLY A 5 -6.64 5.37 11.90
C GLY A 5 -6.92 5.52 10.41
N LEU A 6 -6.22 4.78 9.56
CA LEU A 6 -6.49 4.74 8.11
C LEU A 6 -7.86 4.14 7.79
N GLY A 7 -8.23 3.04 8.47
CA GLY A 7 -9.53 2.42 8.32
C GLY A 7 -10.68 3.33 8.74
N ASP A 8 -10.52 4.02 9.87
CA ASP A 8 -11.53 4.95 10.41
C ASP A 8 -11.73 6.16 9.51
N VAL A 9 -10.66 6.76 8.99
CA VAL A 9 -10.73 7.92 8.10
C VAL A 9 -11.49 7.61 6.82
N TYR A 10 -11.28 6.42 6.25
CA TYR A 10 -11.92 6.02 4.99
C TYR A 10 -13.11 5.07 5.19
N LYS A 11 -13.49 4.78 6.44
CA LYS A 11 -14.53 3.80 6.79
C LYS A 11 -14.27 2.43 6.15
N ARG A 12 -13.01 2.02 6.13
CA ARG A 12 -12.55 0.78 5.52
C ARG A 12 -11.75 -0.04 6.50
N GLN A 13 -11.82 -1.35 6.35
CA GLN A 13 -10.99 -2.26 7.12
C GLN A 13 -9.59 -2.31 6.54
N VAL A 14 -8.61 -2.48 7.43
CA VAL A 14 -7.20 -2.61 7.09
C VAL A 14 -6.69 -3.93 7.62
N LYS A 15 -5.90 -4.64 6.84
CA LYS A 15 -5.21 -5.85 7.29
C LYS A 15 -3.73 -5.82 6.92
N PHE A 16 -2.93 -6.47 7.77
CA PHE A 16 -1.54 -6.78 7.47
C PHE A 16 -1.44 -8.21 6.95
N ARG A 17 -0.74 -8.39 5.85
CA ARG A 17 -0.52 -9.70 5.24
C ARG A 17 0.96 -9.96 5.15
N PRO A 18 1.48 -11.07 5.70
CA PRO A 18 2.90 -11.43 5.54
C PRO A 18 3.27 -11.52 4.07
N HIS A 19 4.43 -10.99 3.73
CA HIS A 19 4.95 -11.03 2.37
C HIS A 19 6.47 -11.18 2.40
N HIS A 20 7.07 -11.54 1.27
CA HIS A 20 8.51 -11.66 1.13
C HIS A 20 9.04 -10.59 0.18
N PHE A 21 9.96 -9.78 0.68
CA PHE A 21 10.79 -8.88 -0.13
C PHE A 21 12.26 -9.22 0.09
N PRO A 22 13.11 -9.19 -0.95
CA PRO A 22 14.52 -9.59 -0.80
C PRO A 22 15.33 -8.64 0.08
N PHE A 23 14.89 -7.41 0.26
CA PHE A 23 15.59 -6.36 1.02
C PHE A 23 15.05 -6.16 2.44
N THR A 24 13.98 -6.85 2.80
CA THR A 24 13.36 -6.75 4.14
C THR A 24 13.03 -8.14 4.70
N GLU A 25 13.18 -8.27 6.02
CA GLU A 25 12.82 -9.47 6.76
C GLU A 25 12.66 -9.11 8.25
N PRO A 26 11.47 -9.32 8.89
CA PRO A 26 10.21 -9.75 8.29
C PRO A 26 9.57 -8.66 7.42
N SER A 27 8.71 -9.10 6.52
CA SER A 27 8.02 -8.20 5.58
C SER A 27 6.51 -8.38 5.66
N ALA A 28 5.77 -7.32 5.34
CA ALA A 28 4.32 -7.34 5.30
C ALA A 28 3.80 -6.40 4.22
N GLU A 29 2.63 -6.71 3.70
CA GLU A 29 1.84 -5.80 2.87
C GLU A 29 0.63 -5.33 3.66
N VAL A 30 0.24 -4.09 3.45
CA VAL A 30 -0.96 -3.51 4.05
C VAL A 30 -2.02 -3.40 2.98
N ASP A 31 -3.14 -4.09 3.22
CA ASP A 31 -4.30 -4.11 2.33
C ASP A 31 -5.46 -3.37 2.98
N VAL A 32 -6.27 -2.72 2.16
CA VAL A 32 -7.54 -2.11 2.60
C VAL A 32 -8.70 -2.71 1.83
N THR A 33 -9.90 -2.65 2.41
CA THR A 33 -11.12 -3.11 1.75
C THR A 33 -11.36 -2.36 0.44
N CYS A 34 -11.67 -3.10 -0.62
CA CYS A 34 -11.99 -2.49 -1.92
C CYS A 34 -13.22 -1.59 -1.80
N PHE A 35 -13.11 -0.34 -2.21
CA PHE A 35 -14.22 0.63 -2.14
C PHE A 35 -15.33 0.35 -3.16
N LYS A 36 -15.00 -0.29 -4.28
CA LYS A 36 -15.95 -0.55 -5.36
C LYS A 36 -16.91 -1.67 -5.05
N CYS A 37 -16.42 -2.77 -4.46
CA CYS A 37 -17.23 -3.95 -4.16
C CYS A 37 -17.54 -4.15 -2.67
N GLY A 38 -16.97 -3.32 -1.79
CA GLY A 38 -17.15 -3.45 -0.34
C GLY A 38 -16.61 -4.74 0.27
N GLY A 39 -15.65 -5.38 -0.39
CA GLY A 39 -15.05 -6.63 0.07
C GLY A 39 -15.61 -7.91 -0.58
N LYS A 40 -16.58 -7.79 -1.47
CA LYS A 40 -17.21 -8.95 -2.15
C LYS A 40 -16.36 -9.55 -3.26
N GLY A 41 -15.50 -8.75 -3.85
CA GLY A 41 -14.70 -9.09 -5.02
C GLY A 41 -15.23 -8.44 -6.29
N CYS A 42 -14.34 -7.85 -7.08
CA CYS A 42 -14.67 -7.23 -8.36
C CYS A 42 -13.44 -7.25 -9.27
N ARG A 43 -13.59 -6.73 -10.48
CA ARG A 43 -12.49 -6.67 -11.45
C ARG A 43 -11.31 -5.80 -10.94
N MET A 44 -11.61 -4.72 -10.20
CA MET A 44 -10.60 -3.80 -9.68
C MET A 44 -9.69 -4.47 -8.64
N CYS A 45 -10.27 -5.22 -7.70
CA CYS A 45 -9.53 -5.95 -6.68
C CYS A 45 -9.18 -7.38 -7.10
N LYS A 46 -9.41 -7.74 -8.36
CA LYS A 46 -9.16 -9.08 -8.92
C LYS A 46 -9.84 -10.20 -8.14
N GLY A 47 -11.03 -9.94 -7.63
CA GLY A 47 -11.85 -10.89 -6.90
C GLY A 47 -11.48 -11.09 -5.43
N SER A 48 -10.44 -10.43 -4.93
CA SER A 48 -9.97 -10.61 -3.55
C SER A 48 -10.78 -9.84 -2.51
N GLY A 49 -11.43 -8.75 -2.92
CA GLY A 49 -12.09 -7.82 -2.00
C GLY A 49 -11.15 -6.85 -1.29
N TRP A 50 -9.85 -6.92 -1.56
CA TRP A 50 -8.80 -6.14 -0.91
C TRP A 50 -7.91 -5.44 -1.93
N ILE A 51 -7.45 -4.26 -1.60
CA ILE A 51 -6.50 -3.49 -2.40
C ILE A 51 -5.24 -3.26 -1.57
N GLU A 52 -4.11 -3.71 -2.06
CA GLU A 52 -2.81 -3.43 -1.46
C GLU A 52 -2.47 -1.95 -1.64
N ILE A 53 -2.04 -1.30 -0.56
CA ILE A 53 -1.65 0.12 -0.58
C ILE A 53 -0.17 0.34 -0.32
N LEU A 54 0.46 -0.48 0.52
CA LEU A 54 1.87 -0.34 0.82
C LEU A 54 2.51 -1.67 1.19
N GLY A 55 3.82 -1.74 0.99
CA GLY A 55 4.67 -2.77 1.56
C GLY A 55 5.58 -2.19 2.63
N CYS A 56 5.88 -2.95 3.65
CA CYS A 56 6.75 -2.54 4.75
C CYS A 56 7.52 -3.72 5.33
N GLY A 57 8.53 -3.41 6.12
CA GLY A 57 9.30 -4.44 6.81
C GLY A 57 10.53 -3.90 7.51
N MET A 58 11.19 -4.78 8.24
CA MET A 58 12.50 -4.50 8.81
C MET A 58 13.55 -4.66 7.72
N VAL A 59 14.48 -3.75 7.63
CA VAL A 59 15.56 -3.82 6.64
C VAL A 59 16.43 -5.05 6.95
N HIS A 60 16.72 -5.85 5.92
CA HIS A 60 17.54 -7.02 6.05
C HIS A 60 18.95 -6.65 6.56
N PRO A 61 19.53 -7.38 7.54
CA PRO A 61 20.87 -7.07 8.06
C PRO A 61 21.96 -6.94 6.99
N HIS A 62 21.86 -7.74 5.94
CA HIS A 62 22.81 -7.70 4.82
C HIS A 62 22.79 -6.36 4.08
N VAL A 63 21.61 -5.75 3.94
CA VAL A 63 21.47 -4.41 3.33
C VAL A 63 22.15 -3.36 4.20
N LEU A 64 22.02 -3.45 5.51
CA LEU A 64 22.69 -2.55 6.45
C LEU A 64 24.22 -2.68 6.34
N GLU A 65 24.74 -3.89 6.25
CA GLU A 65 26.17 -4.15 6.05
C GLU A 65 26.69 -3.53 4.75
N MET A 66 25.95 -3.68 3.67
CA MET A 66 26.30 -3.11 2.37
C MET A 66 26.34 -1.57 2.39
N CYS A 67 25.57 -0.95 3.26
CA CYS A 67 25.54 0.49 3.45
C CYS A 67 26.56 1.01 4.48
N GLY A 68 27.37 0.13 5.06
CA GLY A 68 28.36 0.49 6.08
C GLY A 68 27.76 0.72 7.46
N ILE A 69 26.57 0.20 7.71
CA ILE A 69 25.86 0.29 9.00
C ILE A 69 25.98 -1.04 9.72
N ASP A 70 26.36 -1.02 11.00
CA ASP A 70 26.49 -2.23 11.81
C ASP A 70 25.08 -2.78 12.18
N PRO A 71 24.69 -3.97 11.67
CA PRO A 71 23.38 -4.54 11.94
C PRO A 71 23.21 -5.03 13.38
N GLU A 72 24.29 -5.21 14.15
CA GLU A 72 24.21 -5.58 15.57
C GLU A 72 23.86 -4.38 16.46
N VAL A 73 24.21 -3.18 16.02
CA VAL A 73 23.97 -1.93 16.76
C VAL A 73 22.70 -1.23 16.29
N TYR A 74 22.43 -1.26 14.99
CA TYR A 74 21.32 -0.56 14.38
C TYR A 74 20.35 -1.51 13.70
N SER A 75 19.07 -1.19 13.76
CA SER A 75 18.04 -1.80 12.96
C SER A 75 17.40 -0.75 12.03
N GLY A 76 16.81 -1.20 10.93
CA GLY A 76 16.16 -0.32 9.98
C GLY A 76 14.74 -0.77 9.72
N PHE A 77 13.89 0.19 9.44
CA PHE A 77 12.51 -0.03 9.00
C PHE A 77 12.30 0.65 7.66
N ALA A 78 11.62 -0.03 6.74
CA ALA A 78 11.32 0.51 5.43
C ALA A 78 9.84 0.34 5.10
N PHE A 79 9.28 1.30 4.40
CA PHE A 79 7.96 1.17 3.79
C PHE A 79 7.92 1.89 2.44
N GLY A 80 7.10 1.39 1.55
CA GLY A 80 6.86 2.00 0.25
C GLY A 80 5.36 2.09 0.00
N ILE A 81 4.88 3.28 -0.35
CA ILE A 81 3.48 3.52 -0.65
C ILE A 81 3.32 4.09 -2.05
N GLY A 82 2.36 3.55 -2.81
CA GLY A 82 2.00 4.10 -4.12
C GLY A 82 1.03 5.25 -3.96
N LEU A 83 1.44 6.46 -4.35
CA LEU A 83 0.56 7.64 -4.31
C LEU A 83 -0.70 7.43 -5.13
N GLU A 84 -0.58 6.74 -6.25
CA GLU A 84 -1.70 6.41 -7.13
C GLU A 84 -2.75 5.57 -6.43
N ARG A 85 -2.33 4.59 -5.63
CA ARG A 85 -3.26 3.72 -4.89
C ARG A 85 -4.01 4.48 -3.81
N VAL A 86 -3.32 5.38 -3.11
CA VAL A 86 -3.95 6.27 -2.13
C VAL A 86 -4.95 7.22 -2.81
N ALA A 87 -4.58 7.77 -3.97
CA ALA A 87 -5.46 8.63 -4.75
C ALA A 87 -6.71 7.90 -5.24
N LEU A 88 -6.56 6.65 -5.70
CA LEU A 88 -7.69 5.81 -6.08
C LEU A 88 -8.70 5.65 -4.93
N LEU A 89 -8.19 5.41 -3.73
CA LEU A 89 -9.02 5.23 -2.55
C LEU A 89 -9.69 6.53 -2.10
N LYS A 90 -8.93 7.62 -2.11
CA LYS A 90 -9.42 8.92 -1.65
C LYS A 90 -10.51 9.50 -2.55
N TYR A 91 -10.32 9.38 -3.84
CA TYR A 91 -11.21 9.98 -4.84
C TYR A 91 -12.12 8.95 -5.53
N GLU A 92 -12.09 7.70 -5.09
CA GLU A 92 -12.90 6.61 -5.64
C GLU A 92 -12.76 6.46 -7.15
N ILE A 93 -11.52 6.51 -7.64
CA ILE A 93 -11.18 6.39 -9.05
C ILE A 93 -11.17 4.90 -9.44
N ASP A 94 -11.93 4.53 -10.45
CA ASP A 94 -12.10 3.14 -10.88
C ASP A 94 -10.90 2.55 -11.62
N ASP A 95 -10.11 3.37 -12.27
CA ASP A 95 -9.01 2.92 -13.12
C ASP A 95 -7.79 3.82 -12.95
N MET A 96 -6.68 3.21 -12.56
CA MET A 96 -5.42 3.93 -12.34
C MET A 96 -4.88 4.60 -13.61
N ARG A 97 -5.20 4.08 -14.78
CA ARG A 97 -4.74 4.65 -16.05
C ARG A 97 -5.25 6.06 -16.29
N LEU A 98 -6.41 6.40 -15.71
CA LEU A 98 -6.99 7.75 -15.80
C LEU A 98 -6.05 8.82 -15.22
N LEU A 99 -5.21 8.46 -14.26
CA LEU A 99 -4.22 9.37 -13.67
C LEU A 99 -3.11 9.75 -14.66
N TYR A 100 -2.88 8.94 -15.68
CA TYR A 100 -1.76 9.09 -16.63
C TYR A 100 -2.21 9.49 -18.05
N GLU A 101 -3.49 9.42 -18.35
CA GLU A 101 -4.03 9.71 -19.68
C GLU A 101 -4.08 11.20 -20.00
N ASN A 102 -3.91 12.06 -19.01
CA ASN A 102 -3.94 13.52 -19.16
C ASN A 102 -5.26 14.05 -19.78
N ASP A 103 -6.37 13.39 -19.48
CA ASP A 103 -7.68 13.83 -19.96
C ASP A 103 -8.18 15.01 -19.10
N LYS A 104 -8.36 16.17 -19.71
CA LYS A 104 -8.81 17.37 -19.02
C LYS A 104 -10.15 17.23 -18.33
N ARG A 105 -11.05 16.44 -18.90
CA ARG A 105 -12.38 16.19 -18.31
C ARG A 105 -12.27 15.44 -16.99
N PHE A 106 -11.35 14.48 -16.93
CA PHE A 106 -11.05 13.75 -15.69
C PHE A 106 -10.38 14.68 -14.67
N LEU A 107 -9.34 15.39 -15.08
CA LEU A 107 -8.57 16.27 -14.18
C LEU A 107 -9.40 17.43 -13.63
N SER A 108 -10.40 17.91 -14.35
CA SER A 108 -11.26 19.02 -13.92
C SER A 108 -12.22 18.66 -12.79
N GLN A 109 -12.33 17.39 -12.43
CA GLN A 109 -13.19 16.92 -11.33
C GLN A 109 -12.56 17.17 -9.94
N PHE A 110 -11.30 17.51 -9.90
CA PHE A 110 -10.52 17.62 -8.64
C PHE A 110 -10.06 19.05 -8.35
#